data_5e14ab6758de35aa3a209c95197eaa4c
#
_entry.id   5e14ab6758de35aa3a209c95197eaa4c
#
_cell.length_a   1.000
_cell.length_b   1.000
_cell.length_c   1.000
_cell.angle_alpha   90.00
_cell.angle_beta   90.00
_cell.angle_gamma   90.00
#
_symmetry.space_group_name_H-M   'P 1'
#
loop_
_entity.id
_entity.type
_entity.pdbx_description
1 polymer ?
#
loop_
_entity_poly.entity_id
_entity_poly.type
_entity_poly.pdbx_seq_one_letter_code
_entity_poly.pdbx_strand_id
1 'polypeptide(L)'
;MNENIDKVIEYVCNKEIKGKKINAQPLCILLGGLPGSGKTNLVKKIQEQYKERDFIIIDTDEYRKLHPNYETLRKTPEKAIVETSEFSNAIEAELIKRAIKEHCDIISVTTLRATEAIDRILYEPAIKSGYQMEACIMSVPISESGLSAQSRYEKQIANGECPRFTPISFIETSFQGIKNTIQILQRKKNNPTIRIYNRGNGENSMPIEFYNNKKQDTKYSCALEAFINPPKLLDNKSAIKKINELYKLKQSRNANSIEYQSMKRLEELFGVERDKERE
;
A
#
# COMPACT_ATOMS: atom_id res chain seq x y z
N MET A 1 1.32 28.27 6.36
CA MET A 1 2.17 27.07 6.31
C MET A 1 3.56 27.44 6.81
N ASN A 2 4.25 26.57 7.53
CA ASN A 2 5.56 26.88 8.11
C ASN A 2 6.60 26.97 6.99
N GLU A 3 7.42 28.04 6.99
CA GLU A 3 8.52 28.26 6.02
C GLU A 3 9.42 27.04 5.78
N ASN A 4 9.47 26.14 6.73
CA ASN A 4 10.23 24.89 6.66
C ASN A 4 9.58 23.82 5.75
N ILE A 5 8.24 23.70 5.75
CA ILE A 5 7.56 22.71 4.88
C ILE A 5 7.67 23.14 3.41
N ASP A 6 7.56 24.43 3.11
CA ASP A 6 7.65 24.94 1.74
C ASP A 6 9.02 24.66 1.11
N LYS A 7 10.10 24.78 1.90
CA LYS A 7 11.46 24.41 1.45
C LYS A 7 11.60 22.91 1.16
N VAL A 8 10.99 22.06 2.00
CA VAL A 8 11.01 20.60 1.78
C VAL A 8 10.19 20.22 0.56
N ILE A 9 9.01 20.82 0.37
CA ILE A 9 8.18 20.61 -0.81
C ILE A 9 8.97 20.98 -2.07
N GLU A 10 9.60 22.17 -2.08
CA GLU A 10 10.39 22.62 -3.22
C GLU A 10 11.56 21.68 -3.53
N TYR A 11 12.26 21.23 -2.50
CA TYR A 11 13.35 20.25 -2.64
C TYR A 11 12.85 18.94 -3.26
N VAL A 12 11.76 18.37 -2.73
CA VAL A 12 11.21 17.08 -3.21
C VAL A 12 10.72 17.23 -4.65
N CYS A 13 9.94 18.27 -4.95
CA CYS A 13 9.42 18.48 -6.30
C CYS A 13 10.55 18.66 -7.32
N ASN A 14 11.57 19.47 -7.00
CA ASN A 14 12.71 19.65 -7.88
C ASN A 14 13.49 18.34 -8.08
N LYS A 15 13.70 17.56 -7.03
CA LYS A 15 14.41 16.27 -7.10
C LYS A 15 13.66 15.26 -7.95
N GLU A 16 12.35 15.13 -7.75
CA GLU A 16 11.56 14.07 -8.39
C GLU A 16 11.14 14.42 -9.84
N ILE A 17 10.97 15.69 -10.16
CA ILE A 17 10.49 16.14 -11.48
C ILE A 17 11.64 16.49 -12.43
N LYS A 18 12.74 17.07 -11.91
CA LYS A 18 13.84 17.53 -12.75
C LYS A 18 14.44 16.39 -13.59
N GLY A 19 14.45 16.59 -14.91
CA GLY A 19 15.00 15.61 -15.86
C GLY A 19 14.05 14.48 -16.24
N LYS A 20 12.82 14.48 -15.72
CA LYS A 20 11.79 13.52 -16.13
C LYS A 20 11.31 13.75 -17.56
N LYS A 21 10.95 12.66 -18.26
CA LYS A 21 10.37 12.74 -19.58
C LYS A 21 8.95 13.31 -19.54
N ILE A 22 8.69 14.30 -20.38
CA ILE A 22 7.34 14.81 -20.63
C ILE A 22 6.69 13.94 -21.70
N ASN A 23 5.49 13.46 -21.44
CA ASN A 23 4.79 12.55 -22.36
C ASN A 23 3.54 13.21 -22.94
N ALA A 24 3.37 13.11 -24.26
CA ALA A 24 2.15 13.58 -24.94
C ALA A 24 0.90 12.78 -24.53
N GLN A 25 1.08 11.53 -24.08
CA GLN A 25 0.05 10.68 -23.49
C GLN A 25 0.54 10.17 -22.13
N PRO A 26 0.49 11.00 -21.10
CA PRO A 26 0.99 10.64 -19.79
C PRO A 26 0.13 9.55 -19.15
N LEU A 27 0.78 8.70 -18.36
CA LEU A 27 0.16 7.59 -17.65
C LEU A 27 0.21 7.82 -16.15
N CYS A 28 -0.93 7.68 -15.49
CA CYS A 28 -1.02 7.66 -14.03
C CYS A 28 -1.48 6.30 -13.54
N ILE A 29 -0.67 5.65 -12.72
CA ILE A 29 -0.96 4.35 -12.13
C ILE A 29 -1.27 4.52 -10.65
N LEU A 30 -2.51 4.20 -10.28
CA LEU A 30 -2.92 4.03 -8.88
C LEU A 30 -2.47 2.65 -8.41
N LEU A 31 -1.39 2.61 -7.63
CA LEU A 31 -0.88 1.34 -7.10
C LEU A 31 -1.32 1.14 -5.67
N GLY A 32 -2.09 0.09 -5.41
CA GLY A 32 -2.70 -0.14 -4.13
C GLY A 32 -2.66 -1.56 -3.59
N GLY A 33 -3.19 -1.70 -2.39
CA GLY A 33 -3.33 -2.98 -1.70
C GLY A 33 -3.17 -2.86 -0.20
N LEU A 34 -3.52 -3.93 0.50
CA LEU A 34 -3.46 -3.99 1.97
C LEU A 34 -2.03 -3.77 2.51
N PRO A 35 -1.88 -3.30 3.75
CA PRO A 35 -0.59 -3.31 4.44
C PRO A 35 -0.01 -4.73 4.46
N GLY A 36 1.25 -4.91 4.09
CA GLY A 36 1.86 -6.23 4.01
C GLY A 36 1.49 -7.06 2.76
N SER A 37 0.72 -6.55 1.80
CA SER A 37 0.33 -7.28 0.58
C SER A 37 1.46 -7.46 -0.45
N GLY A 38 2.56 -6.71 -0.37
CA GLY A 38 3.67 -6.80 -1.32
C GLY A 38 3.72 -5.68 -2.38
N LYS A 39 3.16 -4.50 -2.10
CA LYS A 39 3.15 -3.34 -3.00
C LYS A 39 4.53 -2.95 -3.54
N THR A 40 5.57 -3.03 -2.72
CA THR A 40 6.94 -2.68 -3.13
C THR A 40 7.42 -3.53 -4.32
N ASN A 41 7.11 -4.83 -4.34
CA ASN A 41 7.46 -5.70 -5.48
C ASN A 41 6.56 -5.42 -6.68
N LEU A 42 5.32 -4.95 -6.47
CA LEU A 42 4.44 -4.53 -7.56
C LEU A 42 4.97 -3.26 -8.24
N VAL A 43 5.50 -2.28 -7.49
CA VAL A 43 6.16 -1.11 -8.09
C VAL A 43 7.28 -1.56 -9.03
N LYS A 44 8.18 -2.44 -8.58
CA LYS A 44 9.27 -2.97 -9.42
C LYS A 44 8.75 -3.65 -10.68
N LYS A 45 7.72 -4.51 -10.53
CA LYS A 45 7.10 -5.18 -11.67
C LYS A 45 6.50 -4.22 -12.69
N ILE A 46 5.81 -3.18 -12.23
CA ILE A 46 5.25 -2.16 -13.10
C ILE A 46 6.36 -1.39 -13.84
N GLN A 47 7.43 -1.00 -13.15
CA GLN A 47 8.58 -0.37 -13.78
C GLN A 47 9.22 -1.26 -14.85
N GLU A 48 9.33 -2.56 -14.62
CA GLU A 48 9.82 -3.53 -15.61
C GLU A 48 8.87 -3.68 -16.82
N GLN A 49 7.55 -3.65 -16.58
CA GLN A 49 6.55 -3.72 -17.66
C GLN A 49 6.55 -2.48 -18.55
N TYR A 50 6.86 -1.32 -17.97
CA TYR A 50 6.89 -0.02 -18.64
C TYR A 50 8.30 0.58 -18.67
N LYS A 51 9.32 -0.23 -18.94
CA LYS A 51 10.74 0.17 -18.90
C LYS A 51 11.10 1.38 -19.77
N GLU A 52 10.28 1.67 -20.79
CA GLU A 52 10.47 2.85 -21.65
C GLU A 52 9.90 4.14 -21.04
N ARG A 53 9.14 4.06 -19.94
CA ARG A 53 8.55 5.18 -19.23
C ARG A 53 9.39 5.56 -18.02
N ASP A 54 9.42 6.85 -17.71
CA ASP A 54 10.17 7.41 -16.58
C ASP A 54 9.23 7.93 -15.51
N PHE A 55 8.72 7.04 -14.67
CA PHE A 55 7.75 7.37 -13.64
C PHE A 55 8.32 8.19 -12.49
N ILE A 56 7.53 9.14 -12.00
CA ILE A 56 7.64 9.67 -10.64
C ILE A 56 6.90 8.69 -9.72
N ILE A 57 7.62 8.12 -8.74
CA ILE A 57 7.02 7.24 -7.74
C ILE A 57 6.68 8.07 -6.52
N ILE A 58 5.38 8.17 -6.21
CA ILE A 58 4.86 8.95 -5.10
C ILE A 58 4.42 7.99 -4.01
N ASP A 59 5.19 7.93 -2.91
CA ASP A 59 4.89 7.12 -1.72
C ASP A 59 4.91 8.03 -0.48
N THR A 60 3.74 8.32 0.07
CA THR A 60 3.57 9.21 1.22
C THR A 60 4.39 8.78 2.44
N ASP A 61 4.62 7.47 2.61
CA ASP A 61 5.41 6.96 3.74
C ASP A 61 6.89 7.38 3.66
N GLU A 62 7.44 7.56 2.46
CA GLU A 62 8.82 8.05 2.29
C GLU A 62 8.98 9.52 2.69
N TYR A 63 7.94 10.34 2.49
CA TYR A 63 7.99 11.76 2.85
C TYR A 63 7.90 12.00 4.36
N ARG A 64 7.37 11.05 5.14
CA ARG A 64 7.36 11.13 6.61
C ARG A 64 8.76 11.30 7.20
N LYS A 65 9.75 10.66 6.58
CA LYS A 65 11.16 10.70 6.99
C LYS A 65 11.78 12.10 6.88
N LEU A 66 11.17 12.97 6.08
CA LEU A 66 11.62 14.35 5.88
C LEU A 66 11.07 15.32 6.93
N HIS A 67 10.19 14.85 7.81
CA HIS A 67 9.64 15.68 8.89
C HIS A 67 10.75 16.11 9.86
N PRO A 68 10.84 17.40 10.23
CA PRO A 68 11.93 17.92 11.09
C PRO A 68 12.13 17.14 12.39
N ASN A 69 11.05 16.67 12.99
CA ASN A 69 11.07 15.93 14.24
C ASN A 69 11.04 14.40 14.06
N TYR A 70 11.26 13.89 12.83
CA TYR A 70 11.11 12.46 12.55
C TYR A 70 11.96 11.57 13.45
N GLU A 71 13.22 11.95 13.70
CA GLU A 71 14.13 11.19 14.56
C GLU A 71 13.64 11.05 16.01
N THR A 72 12.92 12.05 16.50
CA THR A 72 12.28 12.00 17.84
C THR A 72 10.99 11.18 17.80
N LEU A 73 10.16 11.44 16.79
CA LEU A 73 8.85 10.81 16.62
C LEU A 73 8.95 9.31 16.36
N ARG A 74 9.96 8.85 15.62
CA ARG A 74 10.15 7.42 15.32
C ARG A 74 10.36 6.55 16.57
N LYS A 75 10.72 7.15 17.71
CA LYS A 75 10.81 6.46 19.00
C LYS A 75 9.44 6.11 19.58
N THR A 76 8.37 6.75 19.08
CA THR A 76 6.98 6.50 19.45
C THR A 76 6.17 6.30 18.15
N PRO A 77 6.24 5.12 17.52
CA PRO A 77 5.72 4.88 16.16
C PRO A 77 4.25 5.22 15.96
N GLU A 78 3.43 5.04 17.01
CA GLU A 78 1.99 5.37 16.96
C GLU A 78 1.76 6.88 16.80
N LYS A 79 2.51 7.71 17.51
CA LYS A 79 2.47 9.17 17.38
C LYS A 79 3.09 9.64 16.07
N ALA A 80 4.18 9.00 15.63
CA ALA A 80 4.89 9.37 14.42
C ALA A 80 3.97 9.39 13.20
N ILE A 81 3.10 8.39 13.04
CA ILE A 81 2.16 8.32 11.92
C ILE A 81 1.20 9.50 11.95
N VAL A 82 0.64 9.84 13.10
CA VAL A 82 -0.35 10.92 13.24
C VAL A 82 0.32 12.27 12.99
N GLU A 83 1.40 12.56 13.69
CA GLU A 83 2.07 13.86 13.67
C GLU A 83 2.77 14.18 12.35
N THR A 84 3.22 13.15 11.59
CA THR A 84 3.84 13.36 10.28
C THR A 84 2.84 13.33 9.12
N SER A 85 1.57 12.99 9.36
CA SER A 85 0.57 12.79 8.27
C SER A 85 0.28 14.07 7.49
N GLU A 86 0.02 15.17 8.17
CA GLU A 86 -0.27 16.45 7.51
C GLU A 86 0.92 16.90 6.65
N PHE A 87 2.13 16.80 7.20
CA PHE A 87 3.36 17.14 6.51
C PHE A 87 3.58 16.29 5.25
N SER A 88 3.48 14.97 5.36
CA SER A 88 3.70 14.07 4.23
C SER A 88 2.62 14.19 3.16
N ASN A 89 1.36 14.42 3.56
CA ASN A 89 0.24 14.61 2.63
C ASN A 89 0.36 15.94 1.87
N ALA A 90 0.90 17.00 2.49
CA ALA A 90 1.13 18.27 1.81
C ALA A 90 2.20 18.14 0.73
N ILE A 91 3.29 17.41 1.00
CA ILE A 91 4.33 17.11 0.00
C ILE A 91 3.75 16.29 -1.15
N GLU A 92 3.01 15.23 -0.85
CA GLU A 92 2.34 14.38 -1.84
C GLU A 92 1.43 15.19 -2.77
N ALA A 93 0.55 16.02 -2.19
CA ALA A 93 -0.42 16.81 -2.95
C ALA A 93 0.26 17.80 -3.90
N GLU A 94 1.29 18.50 -3.45
CA GLU A 94 1.99 19.46 -4.31
C GLU A 94 2.84 18.76 -5.37
N LEU A 95 3.48 17.63 -5.05
CA LEU A 95 4.22 16.85 -6.03
C LEU A 95 3.30 16.30 -7.12
N ILE A 96 2.13 15.77 -6.77
CA ILE A 96 1.11 15.32 -7.73
C ILE A 96 0.70 16.47 -8.64
N LYS A 97 0.38 17.62 -8.09
CA LYS A 97 -0.05 18.80 -8.84
C LYS A 97 1.01 19.25 -9.84
N ARG A 98 2.28 19.30 -9.44
CA ARG A 98 3.40 19.70 -10.33
C ARG A 98 3.69 18.62 -11.36
N ALA A 99 3.68 17.33 -10.99
CA ALA A 99 3.88 16.23 -11.92
C ALA A 99 2.80 16.19 -13.01
N ILE A 100 1.54 16.46 -12.66
CA ILE A 100 0.44 16.58 -13.61
C ILE A 100 0.64 17.76 -14.55
N LYS A 101 1.02 18.92 -14.02
CA LYS A 101 1.29 20.14 -14.82
C LYS A 101 2.40 19.91 -15.86
N GLU A 102 3.43 19.16 -15.49
CA GLU A 102 4.57 18.84 -16.35
C GLU A 102 4.35 17.59 -17.22
N HIS A 103 3.14 16.97 -17.19
CA HIS A 103 2.82 15.75 -17.96
C HIS A 103 3.81 14.59 -17.73
N CYS A 104 4.33 14.45 -16.51
CA CYS A 104 5.18 13.33 -16.11
C CYS A 104 4.34 12.07 -15.87
N ASP A 105 4.88 10.90 -16.17
CA ASP A 105 4.25 9.63 -15.78
C ASP A 105 4.31 9.46 -14.26
N ILE A 106 3.22 8.96 -13.65
CA ILE A 106 3.06 8.87 -12.19
C ILE A 106 2.72 7.44 -11.76
N ILE A 107 3.40 6.93 -10.75
CA ILE A 107 2.95 5.80 -9.93
C ILE A 107 2.66 6.33 -8.52
N SER A 108 1.38 6.41 -8.15
CA SER A 108 0.97 6.77 -6.78
C SER A 108 0.76 5.51 -5.94
N VAL A 109 1.63 5.33 -4.94
CA VAL A 109 1.62 4.15 -4.03
C VAL A 109 0.82 4.47 -2.79
N THR A 110 -0.31 3.80 -2.61
CA THR A 110 -1.23 4.05 -1.50
C THR A 110 -1.93 2.77 -1.04
N THR A 111 -2.75 2.84 -0.01
CA THR A 111 -3.66 1.74 0.34
C THR A 111 -4.93 1.72 -0.51
N LEU A 112 -5.21 2.74 -1.30
CA LEU A 112 -6.46 2.94 -2.06
C LEU A 112 -7.74 2.90 -1.19
N ARG A 113 -7.66 3.20 0.10
CA ARG A 113 -8.82 3.16 1.00
C ARG A 113 -9.61 4.46 1.07
N ALA A 114 -9.01 5.58 0.69
CA ALA A 114 -9.56 6.93 0.79
C ALA A 114 -10.01 7.43 -0.60
N THR A 115 -11.08 6.85 -1.13
CA THR A 115 -11.53 7.06 -2.51
C THR A 115 -11.74 8.53 -2.87
N GLU A 116 -12.44 9.30 -2.00
CA GLU A 116 -12.72 10.72 -2.24
C GLU A 116 -11.45 11.57 -2.32
N ALA A 117 -10.47 11.29 -1.46
CA ALA A 117 -9.20 11.98 -1.47
C ALA A 117 -8.40 11.66 -2.75
N ILE A 118 -8.38 10.40 -3.16
CA ILE A 118 -7.73 9.96 -4.40
C ILE A 118 -8.38 10.61 -5.62
N ASP A 119 -9.70 10.63 -5.68
CA ASP A 119 -10.44 11.28 -6.77
C ASP A 119 -10.09 12.78 -6.86
N ARG A 120 -10.16 13.48 -5.75
CA ARG A 120 -9.97 14.94 -5.70
C ARG A 120 -8.52 15.35 -5.98
N ILE A 121 -7.54 14.64 -5.42
CA ILE A 121 -6.13 15.06 -5.45
C ILE A 121 -5.43 14.55 -6.70
N LEU A 122 -5.78 13.38 -7.20
CA LEU A 122 -5.05 12.73 -8.28
C LEU A 122 -5.93 12.40 -9.48
N TYR A 123 -7.00 11.60 -9.31
CA TYR A 123 -7.73 11.02 -10.44
C TYR A 123 -8.37 12.07 -11.34
N GLU A 124 -9.21 12.94 -10.79
CA GLU A 124 -9.91 13.96 -11.57
C GLU A 124 -8.96 15.01 -12.20
N PRO A 125 -7.94 15.53 -11.46
CA PRO A 125 -6.93 16.38 -12.09
C PRO A 125 -6.16 15.72 -13.21
N ALA A 126 -5.76 14.45 -13.06
CA ALA A 126 -5.05 13.72 -14.09
C ALA A 126 -5.90 13.51 -15.35
N ILE A 127 -7.17 13.10 -15.21
CA ILE A 127 -8.09 12.95 -16.34
C ILE A 127 -8.30 14.28 -17.08
N LYS A 128 -8.50 15.39 -16.36
CA LYS A 128 -8.66 16.73 -16.96
C LYS A 128 -7.40 17.17 -17.73
N SER A 129 -6.23 16.67 -17.35
CA SER A 129 -4.96 16.93 -18.00
C SER A 129 -4.57 15.89 -19.06
N GLY A 130 -5.51 15.01 -19.48
CA GLY A 130 -5.32 14.08 -20.58
C GLY A 130 -4.56 12.80 -20.24
N TYR A 131 -4.42 12.46 -18.96
CA TYR A 131 -3.76 11.21 -18.53
C TYR A 131 -4.59 9.96 -18.86
N GLN A 132 -3.90 8.92 -19.27
CA GLN A 132 -4.41 7.56 -19.16
C GLN A 132 -4.34 7.10 -17.72
N MET A 133 -5.40 6.41 -17.24
CA MET A 133 -5.47 5.95 -15.85
C MET A 133 -5.45 4.43 -15.78
N GLU A 134 -4.57 3.90 -14.93
CA GLU A 134 -4.56 2.49 -14.56
C GLU A 134 -4.64 2.32 -13.04
N ALA A 135 -5.24 1.23 -12.58
CA ALA A 135 -5.21 0.79 -11.19
C ALA A 135 -4.56 -0.59 -11.12
N CYS A 136 -3.42 -0.68 -10.43
CA CYS A 136 -2.69 -1.91 -10.19
C CYS A 136 -2.81 -2.27 -8.70
N ILE A 137 -3.58 -3.30 -8.38
CA ILE A 137 -4.01 -3.57 -7.01
C ILE A 137 -3.50 -4.94 -6.55
N MET A 138 -2.72 -4.95 -5.46
CA MET A 138 -2.35 -6.19 -4.78
C MET A 138 -3.54 -6.73 -4.02
N SER A 139 -3.91 -7.97 -4.32
CA SER A 139 -4.93 -8.72 -3.58
C SER A 139 -4.35 -10.00 -3.00
N VAL A 140 -4.45 -10.11 -1.69
CA VAL A 140 -4.11 -11.29 -0.89
C VAL A 140 -5.17 -11.43 0.20
N PRO A 141 -5.42 -12.64 0.74
CA PRO A 141 -6.31 -12.81 1.87
C PRO A 141 -5.96 -11.87 3.04
N ILE A 142 -6.96 -11.34 3.75
CA ILE A 142 -6.76 -10.46 4.90
C ILE A 142 -5.83 -11.12 5.93
N SER A 143 -6.03 -12.42 6.18
CA SER A 143 -5.21 -13.21 7.10
C SER A 143 -3.71 -13.22 6.69
N GLU A 144 -3.42 -13.44 5.41
CA GLU A 144 -2.04 -13.45 4.90
C GLU A 144 -1.41 -12.05 4.89
N SER A 145 -2.21 -11.01 4.60
CA SER A 145 -1.81 -9.62 4.71
C SER A 145 -1.44 -9.28 6.15
N GLY A 146 -2.29 -9.67 7.10
CA GLY A 146 -2.08 -9.47 8.53
C GLY A 146 -0.83 -10.18 9.03
N LEU A 147 -0.67 -11.45 8.70
CA LEU A 147 0.51 -12.24 9.09
C LEU A 147 1.81 -11.59 8.58
N SER A 148 1.81 -11.12 7.35
CA SER A 148 2.98 -10.44 6.77
C SER A 148 3.26 -9.08 7.40
N ALA A 149 2.21 -8.32 7.76
CA ALA A 149 2.36 -7.05 8.45
C ALA A 149 2.95 -7.23 9.86
N GLN A 150 2.49 -8.24 10.61
CA GLN A 150 3.03 -8.57 11.93
C GLN A 150 4.48 -9.08 11.82
N SER A 151 4.78 -9.94 10.85
CA SER A 151 6.15 -10.44 10.63
C SER A 151 7.12 -9.32 10.27
N ARG A 152 6.70 -8.37 9.43
CA ARG A 152 7.49 -7.18 9.09
C ARG A 152 7.76 -6.32 10.33
N TYR A 153 6.76 -6.12 11.17
CA TYR A 153 6.89 -5.33 12.39
C TYR A 153 7.93 -5.93 13.34
N GLU A 154 7.88 -7.23 13.62
CA GLU A 154 8.87 -7.90 14.46
C GLU A 154 10.28 -7.84 13.85
N LYS A 155 10.39 -7.99 12.53
CA LYS A 155 11.67 -7.88 11.82
C LYS A 155 12.26 -6.47 11.93
N GLN A 156 11.44 -5.44 11.83
CA GLN A 156 11.87 -4.04 11.99
C GLN A 156 12.37 -3.78 13.42
N ILE A 157 11.69 -4.31 14.44
CA ILE A 157 12.15 -4.24 15.83
C ILE A 157 13.52 -4.92 15.99
N ALA A 158 13.65 -6.15 15.48
CA ALA A 158 14.90 -6.90 15.59
C ALA A 158 16.09 -6.21 14.90
N ASN A 159 15.84 -5.49 13.82
CA ASN A 159 16.85 -4.74 13.08
C ASN A 159 17.14 -3.34 13.67
N GLY A 160 16.45 -2.92 14.72
CA GLY A 160 16.57 -1.56 15.26
C GLY A 160 16.05 -0.45 14.32
N GLU A 161 15.19 -0.83 13.37
CA GLU A 161 14.52 0.10 12.46
C GLU A 161 13.36 0.82 13.18
N CYS A 162 12.77 1.84 12.55
CA CYS A 162 11.52 2.43 13.02
C CYS A 162 10.35 1.46 12.70
N PRO A 163 9.85 0.69 13.70
CA PRO A 163 8.87 -0.34 13.43
C PRO A 163 7.49 0.27 13.17
N ARG A 164 6.79 -0.23 12.15
CA ARG A 164 5.43 0.18 11.83
C ARG A 164 4.44 -0.91 12.22
N PHE A 165 3.85 -0.75 13.39
CA PHE A 165 2.75 -1.62 13.80
C PHE A 165 1.49 -1.33 12.98
N THR A 166 0.83 -2.39 12.52
CA THR A 166 -0.41 -2.29 11.78
C THR A 166 -1.44 -3.23 12.42
N PRO A 167 -2.42 -2.71 13.16
CA PRO A 167 -3.49 -3.53 13.73
C PRO A 167 -4.26 -4.28 12.66
N ILE A 168 -4.76 -5.48 12.98
CA ILE A 168 -5.57 -6.26 12.03
C ILE A 168 -6.88 -5.52 11.69
N SER A 169 -7.49 -4.83 12.66
CA SER A 169 -8.67 -3.98 12.43
C SER A 169 -8.44 -2.90 11.36
N PHE A 170 -7.23 -2.32 11.30
CA PHE A 170 -6.88 -1.37 10.26
C PHE A 170 -6.79 -2.04 8.87
N ILE A 171 -6.31 -3.29 8.81
CA ILE A 171 -6.26 -4.06 7.56
C ILE A 171 -7.68 -4.37 7.08
N GLU A 172 -8.58 -4.78 7.98
CA GLU A 172 -9.98 -5.04 7.70
C GLU A 172 -10.70 -3.78 7.18
N THR A 173 -10.51 -2.65 7.85
CA THR A 173 -11.06 -1.35 7.41
C THR A 173 -10.49 -0.94 6.05
N SER A 174 -9.19 -1.14 5.82
CA SER A 174 -8.55 -0.85 4.54
C SER A 174 -9.11 -1.74 3.42
N PHE A 175 -9.41 -3.00 3.71
CA PHE A 175 -10.04 -3.90 2.75
C PHE A 175 -11.40 -3.37 2.26
N GLN A 176 -12.25 -2.88 3.18
CA GLN A 176 -13.53 -2.28 2.81
C GLN A 176 -13.34 -1.00 1.97
N GLY A 177 -12.39 -0.15 2.34
CA GLY A 177 -12.08 1.06 1.58
C GLY A 177 -11.59 0.75 0.16
N ILE A 178 -10.73 -0.26 -0.03
CA ILE A 178 -10.27 -0.69 -1.36
C ILE A 178 -11.43 -1.23 -2.20
N LYS A 179 -12.34 -2.02 -1.60
CA LYS A 179 -13.55 -2.48 -2.28
C LYS A 179 -14.36 -1.32 -2.85
N ASN A 180 -14.60 -0.31 -2.03
CA ASN A 180 -15.33 0.89 -2.44
C ASN A 180 -14.61 1.61 -3.60
N THR A 181 -13.28 1.76 -3.51
CA THR A 181 -12.48 2.36 -4.59
C THR A 181 -12.59 1.58 -5.89
N ILE A 182 -12.49 0.24 -5.84
CA ILE A 182 -12.65 -0.60 -7.04
C ILE A 182 -14.05 -0.43 -7.65
N GLN A 183 -15.11 -0.43 -6.84
CA GLN A 183 -16.49 -0.22 -7.32
C GLN A 183 -16.65 1.13 -8.04
N ILE A 184 -16.04 2.18 -7.50
CA ILE A 184 -16.08 3.51 -8.11
C ILE A 184 -15.28 3.53 -9.41
N LEU A 185 -14.06 2.97 -9.43
CA LEU A 185 -13.23 2.90 -10.63
C LEU A 185 -13.91 2.13 -11.77
N GLN A 186 -14.60 1.03 -11.47
CA GLN A 186 -15.36 0.26 -12.46
C GLN A 186 -16.53 1.03 -13.10
N ARG A 187 -17.04 2.08 -12.43
CA ARG A 187 -18.15 2.93 -12.90
C ARG A 187 -17.68 4.19 -13.60
N LYS A 188 -16.39 4.49 -13.60
CA LYS A 188 -15.84 5.70 -14.24
C LYS A 188 -16.04 5.62 -15.76
N LYS A 189 -16.58 6.69 -16.36
CA LYS A 189 -16.90 6.77 -17.80
C LYS A 189 -15.67 6.58 -18.71
N ASN A 190 -14.49 7.02 -18.26
CA ASN A 190 -13.24 6.84 -18.98
C ASN A 190 -12.68 5.42 -18.92
N ASN A 191 -13.39 4.51 -18.24
CA ASN A 191 -13.11 3.07 -18.18
C ASN A 191 -11.61 2.76 -17.95
N PRO A 192 -11.05 3.12 -16.78
CA PRO A 192 -9.63 2.91 -16.50
C PRO A 192 -9.25 1.42 -16.57
N THR A 193 -8.00 1.13 -16.90
CA THR A 193 -7.49 -0.23 -16.81
C THR A 193 -7.36 -0.63 -15.33
N ILE A 194 -7.99 -1.75 -14.94
CA ILE A 194 -7.90 -2.30 -13.58
C ILE A 194 -7.25 -3.68 -13.64
N ARG A 195 -6.11 -3.81 -12.98
CA ARG A 195 -5.34 -5.04 -12.89
C ARG A 195 -5.24 -5.49 -11.45
N ILE A 196 -5.52 -6.76 -11.18
CA ILE A 196 -5.37 -7.34 -9.84
C ILE A 196 -4.21 -8.33 -9.85
N TYR A 197 -3.36 -8.18 -8.85
CA TYR A 197 -2.14 -8.95 -8.69
C TYR A 197 -2.16 -9.70 -7.37
N ASN A 198 -1.60 -10.91 -7.37
CA ASN A 198 -1.25 -11.63 -6.16
C ASN A 198 0.28 -11.67 -5.99
N ARG A 199 0.76 -11.98 -4.80
CA ARG A 199 2.17 -12.36 -4.64
C ARG A 199 2.45 -13.60 -5.47
N GLY A 200 3.62 -13.71 -6.05
CA GLY A 200 4.05 -14.99 -6.57
C GLY A 200 4.37 -16.00 -5.47
N ASN A 201 4.86 -17.17 -5.83
CA ASN A 201 5.19 -18.24 -4.90
C ASN A 201 6.46 -17.88 -4.10
N GLY A 202 6.31 -17.24 -2.93
CA GLY A 202 7.39 -16.86 -2.03
C GLY A 202 7.40 -15.37 -1.63
N GLU A 203 8.06 -15.05 -0.53
CA GLU A 203 8.06 -13.69 0.05
C GLU A 203 8.69 -12.62 -0.86
N ASN A 204 9.64 -13.01 -1.71
CA ASN A 204 10.37 -12.11 -2.61
C ASN A 204 10.03 -12.32 -4.09
N SER A 205 9.03 -13.15 -4.40
CA SER A 205 8.66 -13.39 -5.80
C SER A 205 7.93 -12.18 -6.41
N MET A 206 8.09 -12.02 -7.72
CA MET A 206 7.40 -10.97 -8.46
C MET A 206 5.88 -11.23 -8.46
N PRO A 207 5.05 -10.19 -8.27
CA PRO A 207 3.60 -10.32 -8.31
C PRO A 207 3.10 -10.91 -9.63
N ILE A 208 2.03 -11.69 -9.57
CA ILE A 208 1.39 -12.32 -10.73
C ILE A 208 0.06 -11.62 -10.98
N GLU A 209 -0.13 -11.07 -12.20
CA GLU A 209 -1.42 -10.56 -12.64
C GLU A 209 -2.37 -11.75 -12.83
N PHE A 210 -3.50 -11.75 -12.15
CA PHE A 210 -4.50 -12.79 -12.29
C PHE A 210 -5.88 -12.27 -12.72
N TYR A 211 -6.02 -10.95 -12.86
CA TYR A 211 -7.18 -10.29 -13.45
C TYR A 211 -6.79 -9.00 -14.15
N ASN A 212 -7.45 -8.73 -15.28
CA ASN A 212 -7.31 -7.48 -16.02
C ASN A 212 -8.61 -7.20 -16.78
N ASN A 213 -9.29 -6.09 -16.49
CA ASN A 213 -10.58 -5.74 -17.10
C ASN A 213 -10.52 -5.45 -18.62
N LYS A 214 -9.34 -5.37 -19.21
CA LYS A 214 -9.14 -5.22 -20.67
C LYS A 214 -8.85 -6.54 -21.36
N LYS A 215 -8.70 -7.64 -20.61
CA LYS A 215 -8.54 -8.99 -21.14
C LYS A 215 -9.83 -9.78 -20.89
N GLN A 216 -10.12 -10.72 -21.75
CA GLN A 216 -11.21 -11.65 -21.52
C GLN A 216 -10.79 -12.62 -20.42
N ASP A 217 -11.38 -12.48 -19.23
CA ASP A 217 -11.15 -13.36 -18.09
C ASP A 217 -12.41 -14.18 -17.84
N THR A 218 -12.28 -15.50 -17.86
CA THR A 218 -13.40 -16.41 -17.63
C THR A 218 -13.58 -16.80 -16.17
N LYS A 219 -12.59 -16.48 -15.31
CA LYS A 219 -12.59 -16.87 -13.90
C LYS A 219 -13.33 -15.88 -12.99
N TYR A 220 -13.19 -14.59 -13.26
CA TYR A 220 -13.79 -13.53 -12.47
C TYR A 220 -14.65 -12.63 -13.36
N SER A 221 -15.86 -12.32 -12.93
CA SER A 221 -16.79 -11.46 -13.68
C SER A 221 -16.39 -9.98 -13.66
N CYS A 222 -15.66 -9.56 -12.64
CA CYS A 222 -15.24 -8.18 -12.49
C CYS A 222 -14.03 -8.03 -11.54
N ALA A 223 -13.42 -6.84 -11.56
CA ALA A 223 -12.27 -6.54 -10.71
C ALA A 223 -12.57 -6.66 -9.20
N LEU A 224 -13.78 -6.30 -8.77
CA LEU A 224 -14.21 -6.44 -7.38
C LEU A 224 -14.24 -7.90 -6.95
N GLU A 225 -14.79 -8.78 -7.76
CA GLU A 225 -14.83 -10.22 -7.48
C GLU A 225 -13.41 -10.80 -7.38
N ALA A 226 -12.53 -10.44 -8.32
CA ALA A 226 -11.14 -10.85 -8.30
C ALA A 226 -10.41 -10.36 -7.02
N PHE A 227 -10.67 -9.12 -6.59
CA PHE A 227 -10.07 -8.57 -5.39
C PHE A 227 -10.56 -9.27 -4.11
N ILE A 228 -11.83 -9.64 -4.05
CA ILE A 228 -12.42 -10.29 -2.86
C ILE A 228 -11.98 -11.74 -2.74
N ASN A 229 -11.72 -12.42 -3.86
CA ASN A 229 -11.42 -13.85 -3.93
C ASN A 229 -10.00 -14.13 -4.46
N PRO A 230 -8.95 -13.59 -3.83
CA PRO A 230 -7.58 -13.83 -4.27
C PRO A 230 -7.19 -15.29 -4.06
N PRO A 231 -6.25 -15.81 -4.87
CA PRO A 231 -5.63 -17.09 -4.63
C PRO A 231 -4.97 -17.11 -3.24
N LYS A 232 -5.17 -18.17 -2.47
CA LYS A 232 -4.46 -18.41 -1.20
C LYS A 232 -3.04 -18.90 -1.50
N LEU A 233 -2.05 -18.39 -0.76
CA LEU A 233 -0.64 -18.75 -0.92
C LEU A 233 -0.09 -19.54 0.26
N LEU A 234 -0.73 -19.43 1.42
CA LEU A 234 -0.34 -20.14 2.64
C LEU A 234 -1.32 -21.26 2.97
N ASP A 235 -0.78 -22.43 3.21
CA ASP A 235 -1.53 -23.51 3.88
C ASP A 235 -1.63 -23.24 5.39
N ASN A 236 -2.61 -23.86 6.04
CA ASN A 236 -2.88 -23.64 7.46
C ASN A 236 -1.68 -24.03 8.34
N LYS A 237 -0.93 -25.10 7.99
CA LYS A 237 0.22 -25.57 8.77
C LYS A 237 1.33 -24.52 8.79
N SER A 238 1.66 -23.96 7.63
CA SER A 238 2.64 -22.87 7.49
C SER A 238 2.19 -21.60 8.22
N ALA A 239 0.90 -21.27 8.15
CA ALA A 239 0.34 -20.12 8.87
C ALA A 239 0.45 -20.30 10.39
N ILE A 240 0.05 -21.44 10.93
CA ILE A 240 0.15 -21.77 12.38
C ILE A 240 1.60 -21.68 12.86
N LYS A 241 2.55 -22.24 12.09
CA LYS A 241 3.97 -22.14 12.44
C LYS A 241 4.41 -20.69 12.59
N LYS A 242 4.12 -19.83 11.60
CA LYS A 242 4.48 -18.40 11.62
C LYS A 242 3.78 -17.65 12.78
N ILE A 243 2.52 -17.93 13.05
CA ILE A 243 1.78 -17.35 14.18
C ILE A 243 2.47 -17.70 15.50
N ASN A 244 2.87 -18.97 15.69
CA ASN A 244 3.57 -19.40 16.89
C ASN A 244 4.95 -18.72 17.05
N GLU A 245 5.69 -18.54 15.97
CA GLU A 245 6.95 -17.79 15.97
C GLU A 245 6.73 -16.33 16.39
N LEU A 246 5.69 -15.67 15.87
CA LEU A 246 5.34 -14.29 16.24
C LEU A 246 4.96 -14.15 17.71
N TYR A 247 4.21 -15.12 18.27
CA TYR A 247 3.90 -15.11 19.70
C TYR A 247 5.16 -15.19 20.56
N LYS A 248 6.10 -16.08 20.23
CA LYS A 248 7.38 -16.18 20.95
C LYS A 248 8.16 -14.88 20.93
N LEU A 249 8.23 -14.20 19.76
CA LEU A 249 8.88 -12.93 19.63
C LEU A 249 8.20 -11.84 20.47
N LYS A 250 6.86 -11.79 20.47
CA LYS A 250 6.09 -10.85 21.28
C LYS A 250 6.24 -11.08 22.78
N GLN A 251 6.27 -12.33 23.21
CA GLN A 251 6.52 -12.70 24.62
C GLN A 251 7.92 -12.28 25.07
N SER A 252 8.96 -12.53 24.25
CA SER A 252 10.35 -12.22 24.62
C SER A 252 10.63 -10.74 24.85
N ARG A 253 9.81 -9.83 24.29
CA ARG A 253 9.96 -8.39 24.43
C ARG A 253 8.86 -7.70 25.23
N ASN A 254 7.97 -8.46 25.87
CA ASN A 254 6.82 -7.94 26.62
C ASN A 254 5.93 -7.01 25.76
N ALA A 255 5.45 -7.51 24.62
CA ALA A 255 4.56 -6.78 23.73
C ALA A 255 3.29 -6.29 24.44
N ASN A 256 2.71 -5.20 23.98
CA ASN A 256 1.52 -4.61 24.60
C ASN A 256 0.22 -5.36 24.25
N SER A 257 -0.87 -5.02 24.97
CA SER A 257 -2.17 -5.66 24.80
C SER A 257 -2.78 -5.50 23.40
N ILE A 258 -2.54 -4.39 22.72
CA ILE A 258 -3.05 -4.13 21.36
C ILE A 258 -2.41 -5.08 20.35
N GLU A 259 -1.12 -5.39 20.54
CA GLU A 259 -0.41 -6.36 19.71
C GLU A 259 -0.96 -7.78 19.89
N TYR A 260 -1.26 -8.19 21.15
CA TYR A 260 -1.89 -9.49 21.42
C TYR A 260 -3.32 -9.57 20.90
N GLN A 261 -4.11 -8.49 20.98
CA GLN A 261 -5.44 -8.43 20.36
C GLN A 261 -5.35 -8.63 18.83
N SER A 262 -4.37 -8.03 18.20
CA SER A 262 -4.12 -8.23 16.76
C SER A 262 -3.73 -9.68 16.45
N MET A 263 -2.94 -10.33 17.30
CA MET A 263 -2.59 -11.76 17.12
C MET A 263 -3.80 -12.67 17.27
N LYS A 264 -4.64 -12.43 18.29
CA LYS A 264 -5.88 -13.19 18.49
C LYS A 264 -6.81 -13.06 17.27
N ARG A 265 -6.99 -11.83 16.75
CA ARG A 265 -7.79 -11.61 15.56
C ARG A 265 -7.22 -12.33 14.33
N LEU A 266 -5.91 -12.41 14.23
CA LEU A 266 -5.22 -13.13 13.16
C LEU A 266 -5.48 -14.64 13.23
N GLU A 267 -5.47 -15.23 14.42
CA GLU A 267 -5.84 -16.64 14.65
C GLU A 267 -7.26 -16.93 14.17
N GLU A 268 -8.23 -16.08 14.55
CA GLU A 268 -9.61 -16.19 14.11
C GLU A 268 -9.73 -16.18 12.58
N LEU A 269 -8.99 -15.28 11.90
CA LEU A 269 -8.99 -15.18 10.44
C LEU A 269 -8.39 -16.41 9.73
N PHE A 270 -7.51 -17.16 10.39
CA PHE A 270 -6.99 -18.44 9.90
C PHE A 270 -7.80 -19.64 10.35
N GLY A 271 -8.82 -19.45 11.22
CA GLY A 271 -9.57 -20.54 11.83
C GLY A 271 -8.72 -21.41 12.76
N VAL A 272 -7.74 -20.82 13.45
CA VAL A 272 -6.86 -21.49 14.39
C VAL A 272 -7.47 -21.35 15.78
N GLU A 273 -7.95 -22.45 16.36
CA GLU A 273 -8.31 -22.53 17.78
C GLU A 273 -7.06 -22.94 18.57
N ARG A 274 -6.66 -22.13 19.54
CA ARG A 274 -5.70 -22.54 20.55
C ARG A 274 -6.46 -23.14 21.71
N ASP A 275 -6.05 -24.32 22.13
CA ASP A 275 -6.46 -24.85 23.43
C ASP A 275 -6.12 -23.79 24.51
N LYS A 276 -7.14 -23.41 25.31
CA LYS A 276 -7.04 -22.39 26.36
C LYS A 276 -6.17 -22.80 27.56
N GLU A 277 -5.35 -23.83 27.43
CA GLU A 277 -4.59 -24.44 28.51
C GLU A 277 -3.15 -23.96 28.65
N ARG A 278 -2.82 -22.74 28.25
CA ARG A 278 -1.49 -22.15 28.55
C ARG A 278 -1.57 -20.65 28.85
N GLU A 279 -2.35 -20.29 29.85
CA GLU A 279 -2.13 -19.02 30.58
C GLU A 279 -1.33 -19.27 31.86
#